data_2db3f2add22fa3f1c3234c32c230b191
#
_entry.id   2db3f2add22fa3f1c3234c32c230b191
#
_cell.length_a   1.000
_cell.length_b   1.000
_cell.length_c   1.000
_cell.angle_alpha   90.00
_cell.angle_beta   90.00
_cell.angle_gamma   90.00
#
_symmetry.space_group_name_H-M   'P 1'
#
loop_
_entity.id
_entity.type
_entity.pdbx_description
1 polymer ?
#
loop_
_entity_poly.entity_id
_entity_poly.type
_entity_poly.pdbx_seq_one_letter_code
_entity_poly.pdbx_strand_id
1 'polypeptide(L)'
;FNATGGSGNLEASDFALTLSGGAATLGSSTPTSISKSGNVYTLGMNISGTPTGFEVITVIPVDNSIYDASNNEASTNQVMNQDYLTDKVGPTIYSTVVGANNSNVVVTFSDPVFNTSSGSGALQASDFTVSVSGGTASAVAISSVSVSGPAVTLALTITGVANGSETLTVNVAANSVYDNHGNASGTSQSNNTATLKDGRILVKNGLMHHASQGYDNRIVRMNKDRYLLAYKNYGY
;
A
#
# COMPACT_ATOMS: atom_id res chain seq x y z
N PHE A 1 22.93 -38.89 6.18
CA PHE A 1 22.35 -40.21 6.47
C PHE A 1 21.42 -40.10 7.66
N ASN A 2 20.34 -40.92 7.73
CA ASN A 2 19.46 -40.95 8.90
C ASN A 2 19.74 -42.12 9.86
N ALA A 3 20.84 -42.85 9.64
CA ALA A 3 21.33 -43.87 10.55
C ALA A 3 22.83 -43.74 10.72
N THR A 4 23.31 -44.18 11.88
CA THR A 4 24.77 -44.32 12.16
C THR A 4 25.42 -45.31 11.20
N GLY A 5 26.73 -45.21 10.98
CA GLY A 5 27.44 -46.01 10.00
C GLY A 5 27.38 -45.50 8.57
N GLY A 6 26.96 -44.27 8.34
CA GLY A 6 26.90 -43.66 7.02
C GLY A 6 25.85 -44.32 6.10
N SER A 7 24.78 -44.85 6.69
CA SER A 7 23.72 -45.58 5.98
C SER A 7 22.38 -44.88 6.12
N GLY A 8 21.42 -45.34 5.30
CA GLY A 8 20.07 -44.76 5.23
C GLY A 8 19.99 -43.49 4.39
N ASN A 9 18.76 -43.10 4.04
CA ASN A 9 18.44 -41.89 3.32
C ASN A 9 17.67 -40.95 4.24
N LEU A 10 17.91 -39.67 4.14
CA LEU A 10 17.11 -38.70 4.88
C LEU A 10 15.63 -38.74 4.42
N GLU A 11 14.75 -38.66 5.40
CA GLU A 11 13.31 -38.64 5.27
C GLU A 11 12.75 -37.31 5.75
N ALA A 12 11.49 -37.00 5.43
CA ALA A 12 10.86 -35.78 5.87
C ALA A 12 10.81 -35.63 7.40
N SER A 13 10.67 -36.75 8.11
CA SER A 13 10.69 -36.82 9.58
C SER A 13 12.00 -36.42 10.24
N ASP A 14 13.11 -36.41 9.48
CA ASP A 14 14.45 -36.02 9.97
C ASP A 14 14.60 -34.49 10.11
N PHE A 15 13.59 -33.75 9.63
CA PHE A 15 13.56 -32.29 9.66
C PHE A 15 12.32 -31.75 10.40
N ALA A 16 12.52 -30.70 11.15
CA ALA A 16 11.44 -29.92 11.74
C ALA A 16 11.40 -28.52 11.12
N LEU A 17 10.19 -28.06 10.84
CA LEU A 17 9.91 -26.73 10.32
C LEU A 17 9.22 -25.88 11.40
N THR A 18 9.59 -24.61 11.49
CA THR A 18 8.82 -23.62 12.23
C THR A 18 8.60 -22.39 11.38
N LEU A 19 7.46 -21.73 11.56
CA LEU A 19 7.11 -20.50 10.87
C LEU A 19 6.71 -19.45 11.90
N SER A 20 7.24 -18.25 11.77
CA SER A 20 6.94 -17.13 12.67
C SER A 20 6.79 -15.83 11.88
N GLY A 21 6.07 -14.87 12.44
CA GLY A 21 5.76 -13.61 11.77
C GLY A 21 4.63 -13.73 10.75
N GLY A 22 4.24 -12.60 10.13
CA GLY A 22 3.25 -12.51 9.09
C GLY A 22 1.85 -13.06 9.43
N ALA A 23 1.07 -13.37 8.37
CA ALA A 23 -0.31 -13.86 8.49
C ALA A 23 -0.46 -15.34 8.12
N ALA A 24 0.49 -15.92 7.38
CA ALA A 24 0.47 -17.32 7.03
C ALA A 24 0.88 -18.21 8.20
N THR A 25 0.38 -19.44 8.21
CA THR A 25 0.66 -20.44 9.23
C THR A 25 1.16 -21.74 8.61
N LEU A 26 1.93 -22.51 9.38
CA LEU A 26 2.41 -23.81 8.98
C LEU A 26 1.41 -24.88 9.43
N GLY A 27 0.90 -25.69 8.50
CA GLY A 27 -0.07 -26.75 8.79
C GLY A 27 0.57 -28.01 9.37
N SER A 28 1.91 -28.15 9.27
CA SER A 28 2.68 -29.25 9.86
C SER A 28 4.11 -28.81 10.10
N SER A 29 4.66 -29.16 11.26
CA SER A 29 6.08 -29.00 11.56
C SER A 29 6.98 -30.01 10.86
N THR A 30 6.44 -31.10 10.34
CA THR A 30 7.16 -32.06 9.51
C THR A 30 6.96 -31.71 8.05
N PRO A 31 8.02 -31.65 7.22
CA PRO A 31 7.89 -31.44 5.78
C PRO A 31 6.93 -32.47 5.15
N THR A 32 6.16 -32.03 4.17
CA THR A 32 5.18 -32.87 3.45
C THR A 32 5.84 -33.79 2.41
N SER A 33 7.04 -33.48 2.01
CA SER A 33 7.85 -34.26 1.07
C SER A 33 9.32 -33.93 1.21
N ILE A 34 10.17 -34.82 0.69
CA ILE A 34 11.60 -34.59 0.56
C ILE A 34 12.06 -35.14 -0.81
N SER A 35 12.94 -34.40 -1.46
CA SER A 35 13.66 -34.87 -2.64
C SER A 35 15.12 -34.45 -2.55
N LYS A 36 16.01 -35.18 -3.23
CA LYS A 36 17.47 -35.01 -3.16
C LYS A 36 18.07 -34.86 -4.54
N SER A 37 18.98 -33.89 -4.68
CA SER A 37 19.84 -33.73 -5.84
C SER A 37 21.26 -33.39 -5.35
N GLY A 38 22.19 -34.33 -5.46
CA GLY A 38 23.54 -34.22 -4.83
C GLY A 38 23.42 -34.06 -3.31
N ASN A 39 23.90 -32.96 -2.76
CA ASN A 39 23.83 -32.64 -1.31
C ASN A 39 22.69 -31.65 -0.99
N VAL A 40 21.85 -31.30 -1.99
CA VAL A 40 20.70 -30.39 -1.81
C VAL A 40 19.44 -31.22 -1.58
N TYR A 41 18.73 -30.88 -0.51
CA TYR A 41 17.46 -31.45 -0.16
C TYR A 41 16.37 -30.39 -0.33
N THR A 42 15.31 -30.71 -1.08
CA THR A 42 14.13 -29.87 -1.23
C THR A 42 13.02 -30.44 -0.35
N LEU A 43 12.54 -29.62 0.57
CA LEU A 43 11.50 -29.96 1.55
C LEU A 43 10.18 -29.31 1.16
N GLY A 44 9.12 -30.11 1.06
CA GLY A 44 7.78 -29.59 0.86
C GLY A 44 7.20 -28.99 2.15
N MET A 45 6.44 -27.91 2.01
CA MET A 45 5.76 -27.23 3.13
C MET A 45 4.25 -27.19 2.91
N ASN A 46 3.49 -27.30 3.99
CA ASN A 46 2.05 -27.04 4.00
C ASN A 46 1.79 -25.67 4.62
N ILE A 47 1.66 -24.65 3.77
CA ILE A 47 1.37 -23.26 4.19
C ILE A 47 -0.12 -23.02 4.05
N SER A 48 -0.75 -22.50 5.11
CA SER A 48 -2.14 -22.04 5.15
C SER A 48 -2.20 -20.53 5.31
N GLY A 49 -3.14 -19.91 4.63
CA GLY A 49 -3.22 -18.45 4.51
C GLY A 49 -2.31 -17.92 3.39
N THR A 50 -2.28 -16.60 3.23
CA THR A 50 -1.49 -15.92 2.20
C THR A 50 -0.25 -15.30 2.84
N PRO A 51 0.96 -15.69 2.43
CA PRO A 51 2.20 -15.10 2.94
C PRO A 51 2.28 -13.60 2.63
N THR A 52 2.77 -12.85 3.59
CA THR A 52 2.91 -11.38 3.56
C THR A 52 4.35 -10.91 3.37
N GLY A 53 5.30 -11.86 3.21
CA GLY A 53 6.73 -11.55 3.14
C GLY A 53 7.39 -11.28 4.50
N PHE A 54 6.63 -11.32 5.59
CA PHE A 54 7.15 -11.17 6.96
C PHE A 54 7.29 -12.50 7.70
N GLU A 55 6.83 -13.59 7.10
CA GLU A 55 6.98 -14.93 7.66
C GLU A 55 8.39 -15.42 7.48
N VAL A 56 8.99 -15.87 8.60
CA VAL A 56 10.32 -16.51 8.63
C VAL A 56 10.15 -18.00 8.80
N ILE A 57 10.51 -18.77 7.78
CA ILE A 57 10.63 -20.23 7.86
C ILE A 57 11.99 -20.60 8.45
N THR A 58 11.99 -21.51 9.41
CA THR A 58 13.21 -22.09 9.99
C THR A 58 13.20 -23.60 9.78
N VAL A 59 14.31 -24.16 9.34
CA VAL A 59 14.51 -25.62 9.16
C VAL A 59 15.52 -26.12 10.18
N ILE A 60 15.15 -27.13 10.95
CA ILE A 60 15.99 -27.68 12.02
C ILE A 60 16.12 -29.21 11.81
N PRO A 61 17.31 -29.81 11.92
CA PRO A 61 17.43 -31.26 12.09
C PRO A 61 16.70 -31.73 13.34
N VAL A 62 16.00 -32.83 13.24
CA VAL A 62 15.43 -33.51 14.42
C VAL A 62 16.60 -34.19 15.16
N ASP A 63 16.56 -34.15 16.49
CA ASP A 63 17.57 -34.76 17.34
C ASP A 63 17.73 -36.25 17.03
N ASN A 64 18.98 -36.75 16.98
CA ASN A 64 19.32 -38.13 16.64
C ASN A 64 18.80 -38.64 15.28
N SER A 65 18.66 -37.75 14.26
CA SER A 65 18.07 -38.10 12.97
C SER A 65 19.01 -37.90 11.77
N ILE A 66 20.02 -37.07 11.87
CA ILE A 66 20.95 -36.79 10.75
C ILE A 66 22.39 -36.98 11.16
N TYR A 67 23.12 -37.81 10.40
CA TYR A 67 24.51 -38.16 10.66
C TYR A 67 25.37 -37.98 9.42
N ASP A 68 26.66 -37.68 9.63
CA ASP A 68 27.67 -37.79 8.59
C ASP A 68 28.20 -39.25 8.45
N ALA A 69 29.13 -39.47 7.51
CA ALA A 69 29.72 -40.78 7.27
C ALA A 69 30.63 -41.25 8.45
N SER A 70 31.01 -40.34 9.32
CA SER A 70 31.85 -40.61 10.51
C SER A 70 31.02 -40.79 11.79
N ASN A 71 29.72 -40.85 11.67
CA ASN A 71 28.74 -40.95 12.76
C ASN A 71 28.58 -39.69 13.63
N ASN A 72 29.03 -38.53 13.15
CA ASN A 72 28.77 -37.29 13.87
C ASN A 72 27.35 -36.85 13.57
N GLU A 73 26.62 -36.54 14.62
CA GLU A 73 25.26 -36.05 14.52
C GLU A 73 25.22 -34.57 14.11
N ALA A 74 24.25 -34.21 13.29
CA ALA A 74 23.94 -32.81 12.97
C ALA A 74 23.34 -32.09 14.19
N SER A 75 23.96 -31.00 14.61
CA SER A 75 23.45 -30.22 15.73
C SER A 75 22.03 -29.69 15.43
N THR A 76 21.14 -29.72 16.41
CA THR A 76 19.84 -29.06 16.36
C THR A 76 19.98 -27.53 16.45
N ASN A 77 21.12 -27.02 16.92
CA ASN A 77 21.41 -25.59 16.95
C ASN A 77 22.13 -25.20 15.65
N GLN A 78 21.32 -24.82 14.64
CA GLN A 78 21.78 -24.40 13.32
C GLN A 78 21.82 -22.88 13.21
N VAL A 79 22.68 -22.39 12.30
CA VAL A 79 22.75 -20.99 11.88
C VAL A 79 22.50 -20.91 10.38
N MET A 80 21.99 -19.79 9.88
CA MET A 80 21.66 -19.58 8.46
C MET A 80 20.64 -20.61 7.90
N ASN A 81 19.76 -21.09 8.76
CA ASN A 81 18.71 -22.07 8.47
C ASN A 81 17.32 -21.43 8.37
N GLN A 82 17.27 -20.12 8.13
CA GLN A 82 16.06 -19.31 8.06
C GLN A 82 16.00 -18.56 6.74
N ASP A 83 14.77 -18.38 6.25
CA ASP A 83 14.50 -17.53 5.10
C ASP A 83 13.08 -16.96 5.21
N TYR A 84 12.80 -15.88 4.45
CA TYR A 84 11.47 -15.29 4.38
C TYR A 84 10.63 -15.99 3.34
N LEU A 85 9.33 -16.16 3.61
CA LEU A 85 8.40 -16.53 2.57
C LEU A 85 8.21 -15.37 1.59
N THR A 86 8.06 -15.70 0.33
CA THR A 86 7.75 -14.68 -0.69
C THR A 86 6.37 -14.08 -0.43
N ASP A 87 6.29 -12.75 -0.46
CA ASP A 87 5.01 -12.03 -0.39
C ASP A 87 4.07 -12.44 -1.53
N LYS A 88 2.80 -12.67 -1.18
CA LYS A 88 1.69 -13.05 -2.08
C LYS A 88 0.48 -12.12 -1.91
N VAL A 89 0.63 -11.03 -1.16
CA VAL A 89 -0.44 -10.07 -0.90
C VAL A 89 -0.24 -8.84 -1.77
N GLY A 90 -1.21 -8.52 -2.61
CA GLY A 90 -1.15 -7.31 -3.43
C GLY A 90 -1.31 -6.03 -2.62
N PRO A 91 -0.79 -4.90 -3.11
CA PRO A 91 -0.82 -3.62 -2.40
C PRO A 91 -2.26 -3.14 -2.21
N THR A 92 -2.53 -2.55 -1.05
CA THR A 92 -3.83 -1.97 -0.70
C THR A 92 -3.68 -0.49 -0.38
N ILE A 93 -4.74 0.30 -0.59
CA ILE A 93 -4.75 1.71 -0.21
C ILE A 93 -4.82 1.82 1.32
N TYR A 94 -3.76 2.38 1.90
CA TYR A 94 -3.66 2.66 3.33
C TYR A 94 -4.33 4.00 3.69
N SER A 95 -4.15 5.03 2.85
CA SER A 95 -4.77 6.34 3.07
C SER A 95 -4.94 7.14 1.77
N THR A 96 -5.92 8.05 1.78
CA THR A 96 -6.19 9.00 0.68
C THR A 96 -6.34 10.39 1.25
N VAL A 97 -5.53 11.35 0.79
CA VAL A 97 -5.48 12.72 1.32
C VAL A 97 -5.52 13.73 0.18
N VAL A 98 -6.54 14.58 0.15
CA VAL A 98 -6.68 15.67 -0.82
C VAL A 98 -5.81 16.86 -0.42
N GLY A 99 -5.07 17.42 -1.38
CA GLY A 99 -4.27 18.64 -1.19
C GLY A 99 -5.13 19.87 -0.86
N ALA A 100 -4.49 20.91 -0.32
CA ALA A 100 -5.18 22.07 0.25
C ALA A 100 -6.10 22.83 -0.73
N ASN A 101 -5.79 22.79 -2.02
CA ASN A 101 -6.51 23.50 -3.10
C ASN A 101 -7.23 22.54 -4.07
N ASN A 102 -7.39 21.26 -3.70
CA ASN A 102 -7.99 20.20 -4.52
C ASN A 102 -7.26 19.90 -5.84
N SER A 103 -6.05 20.44 -6.05
CA SER A 103 -5.29 20.22 -7.30
C SER A 103 -4.62 18.85 -7.36
N ASN A 104 -4.59 18.12 -6.27
CA ASN A 104 -4.05 16.77 -6.19
C ASN A 104 -4.69 15.97 -5.07
N VAL A 105 -4.50 14.65 -5.16
CA VAL A 105 -4.73 13.70 -4.07
C VAL A 105 -3.49 12.83 -3.92
N VAL A 106 -3.08 12.58 -2.69
CA VAL A 106 -2.03 11.61 -2.35
C VAL A 106 -2.70 10.34 -1.87
N VAL A 107 -2.43 9.25 -2.55
CA VAL A 107 -2.85 7.89 -2.21
C VAL A 107 -1.62 7.15 -1.70
N THR A 108 -1.63 6.70 -0.46
CA THR A 108 -0.55 5.90 0.11
C THR A 108 -0.97 4.44 0.13
N PHE A 109 -0.17 3.58 -0.46
CA PHE A 109 -0.36 2.13 -0.46
C PHE A 109 0.35 1.47 0.71
N SER A 110 0.03 0.19 0.98
CA SER A 110 0.76 -0.64 1.94
C SER A 110 2.21 -0.88 1.51
N ASP A 111 2.47 -0.89 0.19
CA ASP A 111 3.75 -1.25 -0.45
C ASP A 111 4.15 -0.25 -1.53
N PRO A 112 5.42 -0.20 -1.93
CA PRO A 112 5.83 0.47 -3.17
C PRO A 112 5.12 -0.15 -4.37
N VAL A 113 4.65 0.70 -5.30
CA VAL A 113 3.74 0.28 -6.38
C VAL A 113 4.28 0.58 -7.77
N PHE A 114 3.96 -0.31 -8.70
CA PHE A 114 4.42 -0.35 -10.09
C PHE A 114 3.26 -0.70 -11.04
N ASN A 115 3.43 -0.44 -12.34
CA ASN A 115 2.38 -0.77 -13.32
C ASN A 115 2.57 -2.11 -14.05
N THR A 116 3.61 -2.88 -13.69
CA THR A 116 3.86 -4.21 -14.27
C THR A 116 4.05 -5.26 -13.19
N SER A 117 3.66 -6.49 -13.48
CA SER A 117 3.84 -7.64 -12.59
C SER A 117 5.30 -8.07 -12.40
N SER A 118 6.24 -7.42 -13.07
CA SER A 118 7.68 -7.60 -12.81
C SER A 118 8.20 -6.71 -11.67
N GLY A 119 7.35 -6.00 -10.94
CA GLY A 119 7.75 -5.07 -9.89
C GLY A 119 8.51 -3.85 -10.43
N SER A 120 8.14 -3.39 -11.63
CA SER A 120 8.78 -2.27 -12.31
C SER A 120 7.78 -1.46 -13.13
N GLY A 121 8.24 -0.37 -13.73
CA GLY A 121 7.41 0.49 -14.57
C GLY A 121 6.71 1.60 -13.80
N ALA A 122 6.46 2.70 -14.50
CA ALA A 122 5.87 3.91 -13.94
C ALA A 122 4.34 3.85 -14.03
N LEU A 123 3.65 4.18 -12.94
CA LEU A 123 2.20 4.32 -12.93
C LEU A 123 1.74 5.47 -13.82
N GLN A 124 0.59 5.29 -14.45
CA GLN A 124 -0.05 6.22 -15.37
C GLN A 124 -1.45 6.58 -14.89
N ALA A 125 -2.04 7.62 -15.47
CA ALA A 125 -3.41 8.03 -15.14
C ALA A 125 -4.45 6.93 -15.40
N SER A 126 -4.22 6.10 -16.42
CA SER A 126 -5.08 4.94 -16.76
C SER A 126 -5.09 3.83 -15.71
N ASP A 127 -4.09 3.79 -14.81
CA ASP A 127 -4.00 2.78 -13.76
C ASP A 127 -4.97 3.08 -12.60
N PHE A 128 -5.61 4.25 -12.65
CA PHE A 128 -6.57 4.71 -11.65
C PHE A 128 -7.87 5.18 -12.28
N THR A 129 -8.94 5.05 -11.54
CA THR A 129 -10.19 5.74 -11.82
C THR A 129 -10.55 6.65 -10.65
N VAL A 130 -11.06 7.83 -10.96
CA VAL A 130 -11.49 8.80 -9.95
C VAL A 130 -12.94 9.20 -10.21
N SER A 131 -13.66 9.40 -9.13
CA SER A 131 -15.02 9.94 -9.17
C SER A 131 -15.26 10.90 -8.03
N VAL A 132 -16.21 11.81 -8.22
CA VAL A 132 -16.66 12.74 -7.19
C VAL A 132 -18.17 12.63 -7.04
N SER A 133 -18.65 12.65 -5.80
CA SER A 133 -20.07 12.60 -5.48
C SER A 133 -20.40 13.58 -4.36
N GLY A 134 -21.63 14.07 -4.33
CA GLY A 134 -22.08 15.11 -3.40
C GLY A 134 -21.60 16.51 -3.81
N GLY A 135 -22.04 17.53 -3.07
CA GLY A 135 -21.60 18.91 -3.23
C GLY A 135 -21.94 19.55 -4.58
N THR A 136 -21.07 20.45 -5.03
CA THR A 136 -21.27 21.27 -6.23
C THR A 136 -20.24 21.03 -7.34
N ALA A 137 -19.13 20.37 -7.06
CA ALA A 137 -18.23 19.87 -8.09
C ALA A 137 -18.85 18.69 -8.83
N SER A 138 -18.76 18.69 -10.17
CA SER A 138 -19.52 17.77 -11.04
C SER A 138 -18.68 16.68 -11.68
N ALA A 139 -17.38 16.88 -11.82
CA ALA A 139 -16.46 15.90 -12.41
C ALA A 139 -15.04 16.08 -11.90
N VAL A 140 -14.26 15.01 -12.00
CA VAL A 140 -12.83 14.99 -11.69
C VAL A 140 -12.11 14.15 -12.73
N ALA A 141 -10.89 14.56 -13.11
CA ALA A 141 -10.00 13.81 -13.99
C ALA A 141 -8.56 13.85 -13.46
N ILE A 142 -7.79 12.80 -13.74
CA ILE A 142 -6.35 12.74 -13.44
C ILE A 142 -5.60 13.37 -14.61
N SER A 143 -4.76 14.37 -14.33
CA SER A 143 -3.93 15.04 -15.33
C SER A 143 -2.49 14.50 -15.39
N SER A 144 -1.96 14.04 -14.26
CA SER A 144 -0.65 13.40 -14.18
C SER A 144 -0.52 12.54 -12.92
N VAL A 145 0.45 11.63 -12.92
CA VAL A 145 0.79 10.74 -11.81
C VAL A 145 2.27 10.90 -11.48
N SER A 146 2.59 10.95 -10.20
CA SER A 146 3.97 10.85 -9.69
C SER A 146 4.01 9.91 -8.49
N VAL A 147 5.12 9.18 -8.36
CA VAL A 147 5.29 8.13 -7.34
C VAL A 147 6.53 8.41 -6.50
N SER A 148 6.42 8.21 -5.20
CA SER A 148 7.53 8.27 -4.25
C SER A 148 7.35 7.16 -3.21
N GLY A 149 8.05 6.02 -3.41
CA GLY A 149 7.86 4.81 -2.61
C GLY A 149 6.39 4.32 -2.66
N PRO A 150 5.70 4.15 -1.53
CA PRO A 150 4.31 3.73 -1.50
C PRO A 150 3.31 4.89 -1.77
N ALA A 151 3.79 6.13 -1.84
CA ALA A 151 2.92 7.31 -2.03
C ALA A 151 2.79 7.66 -3.52
N VAL A 152 1.55 7.70 -4.00
CA VAL A 152 1.18 8.08 -5.36
C VAL A 152 0.43 9.41 -5.30
N THR A 153 0.96 10.42 -5.98
CA THR A 153 0.29 11.72 -6.13
C THR A 153 -0.39 11.78 -7.49
N LEU A 154 -1.71 11.91 -7.46
CA LEU A 154 -2.54 12.12 -8.65
C LEU A 154 -2.85 13.62 -8.74
N ALA A 155 -2.36 14.29 -9.77
CA ALA A 155 -2.78 15.66 -10.06
C ALA A 155 -4.20 15.63 -10.64
N LEU A 156 -5.06 16.52 -10.13
CA LEU A 156 -6.49 16.52 -10.43
C LEU A 156 -6.91 17.79 -11.19
N THR A 157 -7.81 17.60 -12.13
CA THR A 157 -8.63 18.67 -12.70
C THR A 157 -10.07 18.46 -12.26
N ILE A 158 -10.64 19.44 -11.57
CA ILE A 158 -12.00 19.37 -11.03
C ILE A 158 -12.88 20.37 -11.78
N THR A 159 -14.06 19.92 -12.24
CA THR A 159 -15.05 20.76 -12.89
C THR A 159 -16.03 21.30 -11.85
N GLY A 160 -16.19 22.61 -11.82
CA GLY A 160 -16.97 23.30 -10.80
C GLY A 160 -16.14 23.67 -9.57
N VAL A 161 -16.78 24.35 -8.62
CA VAL A 161 -16.14 24.77 -7.35
C VAL A 161 -16.65 23.86 -6.23
N ALA A 162 -15.75 23.14 -5.60
CA ALA A 162 -16.09 22.29 -4.47
C ALA A 162 -16.61 23.12 -3.29
N ASN A 163 -17.60 22.61 -2.59
CA ASN A 163 -18.19 23.24 -1.40
C ASN A 163 -17.83 22.55 -0.08
N GLY A 164 -16.97 21.53 -0.14
CA GLY A 164 -16.52 20.78 1.02
C GLY A 164 -17.45 19.63 1.45
N SER A 165 -18.50 19.36 0.65
CA SER A 165 -19.40 18.22 0.88
C SER A 165 -19.15 17.08 -0.11
N GLU A 166 -18.23 17.28 -1.05
CA GLU A 166 -17.88 16.28 -2.05
C GLU A 166 -17.01 15.20 -1.48
N THR A 167 -17.32 13.95 -1.82
CA THR A 167 -16.47 12.78 -1.61
C THR A 167 -15.77 12.45 -2.91
N LEU A 168 -14.45 12.57 -2.92
CA LEU A 168 -13.58 12.02 -3.95
C LEU A 168 -13.35 10.54 -3.65
N THR A 169 -13.52 9.68 -4.65
CA THR A 169 -13.17 8.24 -4.57
C THR A 169 -12.09 7.95 -5.61
N VAL A 170 -11.05 7.25 -5.20
CA VAL A 170 -9.96 6.76 -6.06
C VAL A 170 -9.99 5.25 -6.07
N ASN A 171 -10.09 4.63 -7.24
CA ASN A 171 -9.99 3.18 -7.40
C ASN A 171 -8.81 2.82 -8.29
N VAL A 172 -8.28 1.62 -8.11
CA VAL A 172 -7.25 1.02 -8.95
C VAL A 172 -7.94 0.30 -10.12
N ALA A 173 -7.43 0.49 -11.33
CA ALA A 173 -7.89 -0.28 -12.47
C ALA A 173 -7.42 -1.75 -12.35
N ALA A 174 -8.17 -2.67 -12.94
CA ALA A 174 -7.85 -4.10 -12.83
C ALA A 174 -6.49 -4.41 -13.48
N ASN A 175 -5.65 -5.16 -12.78
CA ASN A 175 -4.33 -5.60 -13.26
C ASN A 175 -3.43 -4.45 -13.74
N SER A 176 -3.42 -3.33 -13.04
CA SER A 176 -2.67 -2.14 -13.42
C SER A 176 -1.72 -1.61 -12.33
N VAL A 177 -1.89 -2.04 -11.10
CA VAL A 177 -1.01 -1.65 -9.98
C VAL A 177 -0.55 -2.92 -9.28
N TYR A 178 0.75 -3.05 -9.10
CA TYR A 178 1.43 -4.22 -8.54
C TYR A 178 2.46 -3.79 -7.50
N ASP A 179 2.79 -4.67 -6.56
CA ASP A 179 3.95 -4.52 -5.70
C ASP A 179 5.25 -4.96 -6.41
N ASN A 180 6.36 -4.97 -5.69
CA ASN A 180 7.66 -5.42 -6.18
C ASN A 180 7.77 -6.96 -6.34
N HIS A 181 6.82 -7.74 -5.82
CA HIS A 181 6.73 -9.19 -6.00
C HIS A 181 5.78 -9.61 -7.13
N GLY A 182 5.14 -8.62 -7.77
CA GLY A 182 4.22 -8.84 -8.88
C GLY A 182 2.80 -9.22 -8.46
N ASN A 183 2.43 -8.99 -7.20
CA ASN A 183 1.08 -9.18 -6.74
C ASN A 183 0.21 -7.98 -7.14
N ALA A 184 -0.92 -8.24 -7.79
CA ALA A 184 -1.83 -7.20 -8.25
C ALA A 184 -2.64 -6.61 -7.08
N SER A 185 -2.79 -5.28 -7.09
CA SER A 185 -3.76 -4.59 -6.23
C SER A 185 -5.19 -4.97 -6.61
N GLY A 186 -6.03 -5.23 -5.63
CA GLY A 186 -7.46 -5.44 -5.87
C GLY A 186 -8.16 -4.16 -6.35
N THR A 187 -9.21 -4.31 -7.16
CA THR A 187 -10.03 -3.16 -7.62
C THR A 187 -10.95 -2.62 -6.53
N SER A 188 -11.29 -3.44 -5.54
CA SER A 188 -12.06 -3.02 -4.36
C SER A 188 -11.09 -2.61 -3.26
N GLN A 189 -11.07 -1.32 -2.95
CA GLN A 189 -10.17 -0.73 -1.96
C GLN A 189 -10.97 -0.16 -0.79
N SER A 190 -10.39 -0.21 0.41
CA SER A 190 -10.79 0.61 1.55
C SER A 190 -9.87 1.83 1.65
N ASN A 191 -10.23 2.84 2.45
CA ASN A 191 -9.44 4.07 2.63
C ASN A 191 -9.16 4.87 1.34
N ASN A 192 -9.95 4.61 0.29
CA ASN A 192 -9.81 5.17 -1.05
C ASN A 192 -10.64 6.43 -1.27
N THR A 193 -11.20 7.01 -0.22
CA THR A 193 -12.04 8.20 -0.27
C THR A 193 -11.47 9.37 0.53
N ALA A 194 -11.72 10.58 0.08
CA ALA A 194 -11.39 11.81 0.80
C ALA A 194 -12.38 12.92 0.48
N THR A 195 -12.62 13.82 1.44
CA THR A 195 -13.47 14.99 1.23
C THR A 195 -12.69 16.10 0.53
N LEU A 196 -13.26 16.67 -0.54
CA LEU A 196 -12.71 17.87 -1.18
C LEU A 196 -12.75 19.06 -0.22
N LYS A 197 -11.79 19.95 -0.36
CA LYS A 197 -11.76 21.20 0.42
C LYS A 197 -12.75 22.21 -0.17
N ASP A 198 -13.40 22.99 0.68
CA ASP A 198 -14.26 24.09 0.23
C ASP A 198 -13.41 25.12 -0.54
N GLY A 199 -13.66 25.23 -1.83
CA GLY A 199 -13.00 26.18 -2.74
C GLY A 199 -13.79 27.47 -2.94
N ARG A 200 -14.93 27.61 -2.29
CA ARG A 200 -15.77 28.80 -2.44
C ARG A 200 -15.14 30.01 -1.78
N ILE A 201 -15.21 31.12 -2.46
CA ILE A 201 -14.86 32.41 -1.89
C ILE A 201 -16.04 32.87 -1.03
N LEU A 202 -15.89 32.85 0.29
CA LEU A 202 -16.91 33.38 1.19
C LEU A 202 -16.89 34.92 1.14
N VAL A 203 -17.77 35.47 0.35
CA VAL A 203 -18.05 36.91 0.37
C VAL A 203 -18.99 37.18 1.54
N LYS A 204 -18.51 37.72 2.64
CA LYS A 204 -19.37 38.27 3.69
C LYS A 204 -19.92 39.62 3.23
N ASN A 205 -21.14 39.62 2.72
CA ASN A 205 -21.88 40.86 2.55
C ASN A 205 -22.24 41.43 3.92
N GLY A 206 -21.77 42.65 4.25
CA GLY A 206 -22.32 43.38 5.38
C GLY A 206 -21.39 43.72 6.54
N LEU A 207 -20.09 43.93 6.33
CA LEU A 207 -19.34 44.75 7.26
C LEU A 207 -19.36 46.20 6.76
N MET A 208 -20.45 46.93 7.12
CA MET A 208 -20.53 48.36 6.92
C MET A 208 -19.59 49.04 7.95
N HIS A 209 -18.47 49.50 7.50
CA HIS A 209 -17.62 50.37 8.30
C HIS A 209 -18.08 51.81 8.03
N HIS A 210 -18.81 52.43 8.95
CA HIS A 210 -19.42 53.75 8.92
C HIS A 210 -20.58 53.95 7.93
N ALA A 211 -21.78 53.88 8.45
CA ALA A 211 -23.01 54.23 7.75
C ALA A 211 -23.13 55.71 7.31
N SER A 212 -22.21 56.56 7.69
CA SER A 212 -22.27 58.01 7.47
C SER A 212 -21.45 58.52 6.28
N GLN A 213 -20.69 57.66 5.59
CA GLN A 213 -19.79 58.13 4.51
C GLN A 213 -19.94 57.41 3.17
N GLY A 214 -20.93 56.54 2.98
CA GLY A 214 -21.26 55.99 1.65
C GLY A 214 -20.17 55.06 1.07
N TYR A 215 -19.32 54.44 1.88
CA TYR A 215 -18.31 53.47 1.42
C TYR A 215 -18.85 52.05 1.44
N ASP A 216 -18.80 51.38 0.29
CA ASP A 216 -19.14 49.95 0.16
C ASP A 216 -17.84 49.14 0.33
N ASN A 217 -17.58 48.67 1.56
CA ASN A 217 -16.43 47.87 1.89
C ASN A 217 -16.77 46.39 1.79
N ARG A 218 -16.03 45.64 1.00
CA ARG A 218 -16.17 44.19 0.87
C ARG A 218 -14.91 43.49 1.35
N ILE A 219 -15.05 42.54 2.29
CA ILE A 219 -13.99 41.64 2.67
C ILE A 219 -14.20 40.33 1.94
N VAL A 220 -13.25 39.97 1.08
CA VAL A 220 -13.22 38.70 0.37
C VAL A 220 -12.13 37.82 0.99
N ARG A 221 -12.54 36.67 1.49
CA ARG A 221 -11.56 35.67 1.94
C ARG A 221 -10.98 34.95 0.72
N MET A 222 -9.67 35.07 0.51
CA MET A 222 -8.97 34.45 -0.62
C MET A 222 -8.55 33.00 -0.32
N ASN A 223 -8.21 32.70 0.94
CA ASN A 223 -7.95 31.35 1.44
C ASN A 223 -8.08 31.33 2.97
N LYS A 224 -7.73 30.23 3.63
CA LYS A 224 -7.85 30.06 5.10
C LYS A 224 -7.32 31.26 5.91
N ASP A 225 -6.25 31.90 5.44
CA ASP A 225 -5.51 32.91 6.18
C ASP A 225 -5.36 34.27 5.45
N ARG A 226 -5.95 34.41 4.24
CA ARG A 226 -5.86 35.64 3.44
C ARG A 226 -7.21 36.22 3.10
N TYR A 227 -7.31 37.51 3.32
CA TYR A 227 -8.50 38.31 3.04
C TYR A 227 -8.13 39.48 2.13
N LEU A 228 -8.98 39.79 1.16
CA LEU A 228 -8.89 40.99 0.37
C LEU A 228 -9.96 41.95 0.86
N LEU A 229 -9.53 43.14 1.29
CA LEU A 229 -10.44 44.26 1.54
C LEU A 229 -10.55 45.06 0.24
N ALA A 230 -11.69 44.99 -0.41
CA ALA A 230 -12.02 45.84 -1.55
C ALA A 230 -12.93 47.00 -1.07
N TYR A 231 -12.56 48.23 -1.40
CA TYR A 231 -13.41 49.40 -1.15
C TYR A 231 -13.61 50.15 -2.46
N LYS A 232 -14.79 50.69 -2.64
CA LYS A 232 -15.08 51.61 -3.72
C LYS A 232 -15.19 53.03 -3.13
N ASN A 233 -14.28 53.90 -3.56
CA ASN A 233 -14.35 55.31 -3.20
C ASN A 233 -15.21 56.00 -4.27
N TYR A 234 -16.33 56.54 -3.86
CA TYR A 234 -17.09 57.48 -4.67
C TYR A 234 -16.55 58.86 -4.37
N GLY A 235 -15.56 59.31 -5.17
CA GLY A 235 -15.09 60.71 -5.13
C GLY A 235 -16.25 61.63 -5.41
N TYR A 236 -16.36 62.68 -4.61
CA TYR A 236 -17.25 63.81 -4.86
C TYR A 236 -16.65 64.69 -5.95
#